data_05dcdd80819f3eb6e1f7d88b3eb3ecd6
#
_entry.id   05dcdd80819f3eb6e1f7d88b3eb3ecd6
#
_cell.length_a   1.000
_cell.length_b   1.000
_cell.length_c   1.000
_cell.angle_alpha   90.00
_cell.angle_beta   90.00
_cell.angle_gamma   90.00
#
_symmetry.space_group_name_H-M   'P 1'
#
loop_
_entity.id
_entity.type
_entity.pdbx_description
1 polymer ?
#
loop_
_entity_poly.entity_id
_entity_poly.type
_entity_poly.pdbx_seq_one_letter_code
_entity_poly.pdbx_strand_id
1 'polypeptide(L)'
;LQTEFFALEGITQLVKTIDRIKENLNPSLKIRGILLTMFDKRNKLSSEVDREARNYFKNKVYQTVIQRNVRLSEAPSHGLPCVVYDKNCVGSKSYFKLAEEFLKKKSN
;
A
#
# COMPACT_ATOMS: atom_id res chain seq x y z
N LEU A 1 2.85 1.85 -1.25
CA LEU A 1 3.95 2.49 -0.49
C LEU A 1 4.51 1.53 0.55
N GLN A 2 5.76 1.16 0.39
CA GLN A 2 6.45 0.30 1.36
C GLN A 2 6.78 1.10 2.62
N THR A 3 6.45 0.55 3.79
CA THR A 3 6.69 1.20 5.08
C THR A 3 8.08 0.84 5.63
N GLU A 4 9.08 0.94 4.76
CA GLU A 4 10.46 0.62 5.09
C GLU A 4 11.36 1.86 4.97
N PHE A 5 12.67 1.63 5.08
CA PHE A 5 13.67 2.66 5.03
C PHE A 5 13.50 3.54 3.78
N PHE A 6 13.63 4.87 3.93
CA PHE A 6 13.43 5.89 2.89
C PHE A 6 11.98 6.11 2.44
N ALA A 7 11.00 5.47 3.08
CA ALA A 7 9.61 5.64 2.67
C ALA A 7 9.13 7.09 2.83
N LEU A 8 9.58 7.80 3.86
CA LEU A 8 9.21 9.22 4.07
C LEU A 8 9.73 10.11 2.94
N GLU A 9 10.94 9.87 2.46
CA GLU A 9 11.48 10.57 1.29
C GLU A 9 10.72 10.17 0.02
N GLY A 10 10.33 8.91 -0.08
CA GLY A 10 9.56 8.39 -1.20
C GLY A 10 8.21 9.07 -1.36
N ILE A 11 7.56 9.43 -0.27
CA ILE A 11 6.28 10.15 -0.31
C ILE A 11 6.46 11.48 -1.05
N THR A 12 7.49 12.24 -0.70
CA THR A 12 7.75 13.54 -1.33
C THR A 12 8.03 13.38 -2.84
N GLN A 13 8.83 12.40 -3.22
CA GLN A 13 9.15 12.16 -4.63
C GLN A 13 7.92 11.69 -5.41
N LEU A 14 7.11 10.84 -4.81
CA LEU A 14 5.88 10.34 -5.44
C LEU A 14 4.93 11.51 -5.74
N VAL A 15 4.73 12.40 -4.78
CA VAL A 15 3.85 13.57 -4.95
C VAL A 15 4.35 14.45 -6.08
N LYS A 16 5.65 14.74 -6.12
CA LYS A 16 6.25 15.53 -7.19
C LYS A 16 6.04 14.89 -8.57
N THR A 17 6.22 13.58 -8.66
CA THR A 17 6.03 12.85 -9.90
C THR A 17 4.59 12.93 -10.39
N ILE A 18 3.63 12.73 -9.48
CA ILE A 18 2.21 12.81 -9.81
C ILE A 18 1.85 14.21 -10.27
N ASP A 19 2.32 15.25 -9.60
CA ASP A 19 2.04 16.63 -9.96
C ASP A 19 2.58 16.96 -11.36
N ARG A 20 3.78 16.50 -11.69
CA ARG A 20 4.36 16.70 -13.02
C ARG A 20 3.53 16.03 -14.10
N ILE A 21 3.07 14.80 -13.85
CA ILE A 21 2.24 14.06 -14.82
C ILE A 21 0.92 14.80 -15.03
N LYS A 22 0.30 15.29 -13.94
CA LYS A 22 -0.95 16.04 -14.02
C LYS A 22 -0.79 17.32 -14.83
N GLU A 23 0.30 18.04 -14.63
CA GLU A 23 0.53 19.32 -15.32
C GLU A 23 0.84 19.13 -16.81
N ASN A 24 1.65 18.14 -17.15
CA ASN A 24 2.24 18.02 -18.48
C ASN A 24 1.59 16.97 -19.38
N LEU A 25 1.00 15.92 -18.82
CA LEU A 25 0.53 14.76 -19.59
C LEU A 25 -0.94 14.43 -19.37
N ASN A 26 -1.42 14.52 -18.13
CA ASN A 26 -2.78 14.08 -17.82
C ASN A 26 -3.39 14.91 -16.69
N PRO A 27 -4.04 16.04 -17.01
CA PRO A 27 -4.65 16.89 -15.99
C PRO A 27 -5.76 16.22 -15.17
N SER A 28 -6.36 15.15 -15.69
CA SER A 28 -7.42 14.42 -15.00
C SER A 28 -6.93 13.31 -14.10
N LEU A 29 -5.62 13.11 -14.02
CA LEU A 29 -5.03 12.08 -13.15
C LEU A 29 -5.39 12.36 -11.68
N LYS A 30 -5.86 11.34 -11.00
CA LYS A 30 -6.21 11.43 -9.57
C LYS A 30 -5.63 10.25 -8.82
N ILE A 31 -5.22 10.50 -7.56
CA ILE A 31 -4.88 9.41 -6.65
C ILE A 31 -6.19 8.80 -6.17
N ARG A 32 -6.42 7.54 -6.52
CA ARG A 32 -7.60 6.79 -6.07
C ARG A 32 -7.46 6.31 -4.65
N GLY A 33 -6.26 5.84 -4.31
CA GLY A 33 -5.98 5.33 -2.99
C GLY A 33 -4.52 5.00 -2.83
N ILE A 34 -4.10 4.85 -1.59
CA ILE A 34 -2.72 4.51 -1.23
C ILE A 34 -2.77 3.33 -0.29
N LEU A 35 -2.03 2.29 -0.65
CA LEU A 35 -1.90 1.08 0.14
C LEU A 35 -0.52 1.04 0.79
N LEU A 36 -0.49 0.88 2.10
CA LEU A 36 0.75 0.71 2.85
C LEU A 36 1.11 -0.78 2.85
N THR A 37 2.32 -1.09 2.44
CA THR A 37 2.81 -2.47 2.37
C THR A 37 4.05 -2.65 3.24
N MET A 38 4.46 -3.89 3.43
CA MET A 38 5.62 -4.25 4.25
C MET A 38 5.49 -3.74 5.68
N PHE A 39 4.27 -3.62 6.17
CA PHE A 39 3.99 -3.07 7.49
C PHE A 39 4.39 -4.07 8.58
N ASP A 40 5.17 -3.61 9.54
CA ASP A 40 5.55 -4.39 10.71
C ASP A 40 5.28 -3.53 11.96
N LYS A 41 4.24 -3.87 12.70
CA LYS A 41 3.82 -3.10 13.88
C LYS A 41 4.86 -3.09 15.00
N ARG A 42 5.85 -3.98 14.96
CA ARG A 42 6.96 -4.00 15.92
C ARG A 42 8.03 -2.98 15.56
N ASN A 43 7.99 -2.43 14.37
CA ASN A 43 8.98 -1.48 13.86
C ASN A 43 8.41 -0.06 13.93
N LYS A 44 9.09 0.82 14.68
CA LYS A 44 8.66 2.22 14.81
C LYS A 44 8.58 2.93 13.47
N LEU A 45 9.48 2.60 12.55
CA LEU A 45 9.49 3.22 11.23
C LEU A 45 8.18 2.97 10.49
N SER A 46 7.65 1.75 10.55
CA SER A 46 6.36 1.44 9.93
C SER A 46 5.24 2.31 10.49
N SER A 47 5.21 2.48 11.81
CA SER A 47 4.20 3.33 12.47
C SER A 47 4.36 4.80 12.10
N GLU A 48 5.59 5.28 11.99
CA GLU A 48 5.86 6.66 11.57
C GLU A 48 5.44 6.92 10.14
N VAL A 49 5.75 6.00 9.22
CA VAL A 49 5.34 6.10 7.82
C VAL A 49 3.81 6.09 7.70
N ASP A 50 3.17 5.20 8.45
CA ASP A 50 1.71 5.13 8.49
C ASP A 50 1.12 6.49 8.90
N ARG A 51 1.59 7.05 10.00
CA ARG A 51 1.11 8.33 10.51
C ARG A 51 1.34 9.46 9.50
N GLU A 52 2.53 9.56 8.92
CA GLU A 52 2.86 10.60 7.96
C GLU A 52 2.02 10.47 6.68
N ALA A 53 1.86 9.26 6.16
CA ALA A 53 1.05 9.04 4.98
C ALA A 53 -0.41 9.42 5.22
N ARG A 54 -0.96 9.06 6.38
CA ARG A 54 -2.34 9.40 6.73
C ARG A 54 -2.52 10.90 6.96
N ASN A 55 -1.52 11.56 7.54
CA ASN A 55 -1.56 13.02 7.70
C ASN A 55 -1.54 13.74 6.35
N TYR A 56 -0.76 13.25 5.41
CA TYR A 56 -0.62 13.89 4.10
C TYR A 56 -1.78 13.57 3.17
N PHE A 57 -2.10 12.29 3.01
CA PHE A 57 -3.08 11.83 2.02
C PHE A 57 -4.49 11.66 2.57
N LYS A 58 -4.65 11.78 3.89
CA LYS A 58 -5.95 11.73 4.58
C LYS A 58 -6.70 10.42 4.28
N ASN A 59 -7.96 10.53 3.90
CA ASN A 59 -8.82 9.38 3.67
C ASN A 59 -8.49 8.58 2.40
N LYS A 60 -7.50 9.02 1.63
CA LYS A 60 -7.05 8.26 0.46
C LYS A 60 -6.20 7.05 0.84
N VAL A 61 -5.65 7.01 2.05
CA VAL A 61 -4.91 5.85 2.54
C VAL A 61 -5.89 4.79 3.00
N TYR A 62 -5.77 3.57 2.46
CA TYR A 62 -6.62 2.47 2.91
C TYR A 62 -6.34 2.16 4.36
N GLN A 63 -7.40 1.78 5.10
CA GLN A 63 -7.24 1.36 6.49
C GLN A 63 -6.52 0.02 6.58
N THR A 64 -6.77 -0.86 5.61
CA THR A 64 -6.05 -2.11 5.50
C THR A 64 -4.59 -1.84 5.15
N VAL A 65 -3.67 -2.49 5.86
CA VAL A 65 -2.24 -2.48 5.54
C VAL A 65 -1.82 -3.91 5.17
N ILE A 66 -0.84 -4.03 4.28
CA ILE A 66 -0.29 -5.34 3.94
C ILE A 66 0.91 -5.57 4.85
N GLN A 67 0.78 -6.54 5.74
CA GLN A 67 1.82 -6.86 6.69
C GLN A 67 2.98 -7.57 6.00
N ARG A 68 4.18 -7.30 6.48
CA ARG A 68 5.36 -8.02 6.05
C ARG A 68 5.16 -9.51 6.30
N ASN A 69 5.34 -10.32 5.26
CA ASN A 69 5.12 -11.76 5.36
C ASN A 69 5.99 -12.49 4.33
N VAL A 70 6.76 -13.44 4.80
CA VAL A 70 7.70 -14.18 3.96
C VAL A 70 7.00 -14.96 2.85
N ARG A 71 5.76 -15.38 3.08
CA ARG A 71 4.98 -16.10 2.06
C ARG A 71 4.75 -15.25 0.80
N LEU A 72 4.60 -13.93 0.97
CA LEU A 72 4.47 -13.02 -0.17
C LEU A 72 5.73 -13.02 -1.04
N SER A 73 6.90 -13.16 -0.42
CA SER A 73 8.17 -13.23 -1.13
C SER A 73 8.42 -14.60 -1.75
N GLU A 74 7.92 -15.67 -1.12
CA GLU A 74 8.10 -17.04 -1.60
C GLU A 74 7.21 -17.37 -2.80
N ALA A 75 5.97 -16.87 -2.82
CA ALA A 75 4.98 -17.27 -3.81
C ALA A 75 5.47 -17.13 -5.27
N PRO A 76 6.15 -16.02 -5.68
CA PRO A 76 6.66 -15.91 -7.04
C PRO A 76 7.63 -17.03 -7.42
N SER A 77 8.42 -17.54 -6.47
CA SER A 77 9.34 -18.65 -6.71
C SER A 77 8.62 -19.91 -7.13
N HIS A 78 7.35 -20.05 -6.75
CA HIS A 78 6.51 -21.19 -7.10
C HIS A 78 5.58 -20.88 -8.28
N GLY A 79 5.71 -19.69 -8.89
CA GLY A 79 4.89 -19.27 -10.01
C GLY A 79 3.43 -19.05 -9.65
N LEU A 80 3.13 -18.77 -8.38
CA LEU A 80 1.76 -18.63 -7.89
C LEU A 80 1.57 -17.28 -7.18
N PRO A 81 0.38 -16.68 -7.27
CA PRO A 81 0.05 -15.57 -6.37
C PRO A 81 -0.09 -16.08 -4.94
N CYS A 82 0.25 -15.24 -3.97
CA CYS A 82 0.26 -15.65 -2.57
C CYS A 82 -1.11 -16.15 -2.09
N VAL A 83 -2.19 -15.57 -2.58
CA VAL A 83 -3.55 -15.97 -2.21
C VAL A 83 -3.88 -17.39 -2.63
N VAL A 84 -3.16 -17.93 -3.62
CA VAL A 84 -3.26 -19.33 -4.04
C VAL A 84 -2.21 -20.18 -3.35
N TYR A 85 -0.99 -19.66 -3.23
CA TYR A 85 0.15 -20.37 -2.62
C TYR A 85 -0.10 -20.68 -1.15
N ASP A 86 -0.60 -19.70 -0.38
CA ASP A 86 -0.93 -19.85 1.03
C ASP A 86 -2.05 -18.88 1.41
N LYS A 87 -3.29 -19.30 1.20
CA LYS A 87 -4.46 -18.44 1.43
C LYS A 87 -4.69 -18.09 2.90
N ASN A 88 -4.11 -18.83 3.82
CA ASN A 88 -4.31 -18.63 5.26
C ASN A 88 -3.21 -17.81 5.92
N CYS A 89 -2.16 -17.44 5.20
CA CYS A 89 -1.10 -16.61 5.76
C CYS A 89 -1.55 -15.16 5.95
N VAL A 90 -0.81 -14.44 6.78
CA VAL A 90 -1.13 -13.04 7.10
C VAL A 90 -1.15 -12.18 5.84
N GLY A 91 -0.21 -12.40 4.92
CA GLY A 91 -0.17 -11.64 3.66
C GLY A 91 -1.42 -11.82 2.83
N SER A 92 -1.86 -13.08 2.64
CA SER A 92 -3.08 -13.38 1.89
C SER A 92 -4.31 -12.77 2.55
N LYS A 93 -4.43 -12.90 3.88
CA LYS A 93 -5.54 -12.32 4.63
C LYS A 93 -5.59 -10.81 4.49
N SER A 94 -4.42 -10.15 4.49
CA SER A 94 -4.34 -8.71 4.28
C SER A 94 -4.88 -8.31 2.91
N TYR A 95 -4.53 -9.03 1.85
CA TYR A 95 -5.03 -8.75 0.50
C TYR A 95 -6.53 -9.01 0.37
N PHE A 96 -7.07 -10.02 1.04
CA PHE A 96 -8.52 -10.24 1.07
C PHE A 96 -9.24 -9.07 1.74
N LYS A 97 -8.70 -8.58 2.85
CA LYS A 97 -9.25 -7.39 3.53
C LYS A 97 -9.18 -6.15 2.64
N LEU A 98 -8.07 -5.99 1.92
CA LEU A 98 -7.93 -4.88 0.97
C LEU A 98 -9.01 -4.95 -0.10
N ALA A 99 -9.25 -6.14 -0.65
CA ALA A 99 -10.27 -6.31 -1.67
C ALA A 99 -11.66 -5.91 -1.15
N GLU A 100 -12.00 -6.31 0.07
CA GLU A 100 -13.26 -5.93 0.69
C GLU A 100 -13.37 -4.41 0.86
N GLU A 101 -12.32 -3.79 1.39
CA GLU A 101 -12.31 -2.34 1.59
C GLU A 101 -12.41 -1.59 0.27
N PHE A 102 -11.66 -2.03 -0.74
CA PHE A 102 -11.68 -1.42 -2.07
C PHE A 102 -13.08 -1.47 -2.69
N LEU A 103 -13.74 -2.62 -2.60
CA LEU A 103 -15.09 -2.77 -3.15
C LEU A 103 -16.11 -1.88 -2.43
N LYS A 104 -16.00 -1.72 -1.12
CA LYS A 104 -16.86 -0.83 -0.35
C LYS A 104 -16.65 0.63 -0.75
N LYS A 105 -15.41 1.07 -0.88
CA LYS A 105 -15.09 2.44 -1.30
C LYS A 105 -15.55 2.72 -2.73
N LYS A 106 -15.48 1.72 -3.60
CA LYS A 106 -15.92 1.85 -4.99
C LYS A 106 -17.44 2.01 -5.09
N SER A 107 -18.18 1.42 -4.15
CA SER A 107 -19.65 1.48 -4.13
C SER A 107 -20.16 2.84 -3.67
N ASN A 108 -19.34 3.62 -3.03
CA ASN A 108 -19.67 4.95 -2.52
C ASN A 108 -19.11 6.02 -3.46
#